data_cd794f1df83336344d2ff38da8968dde
#
_entry.id   cd794f1df83336344d2ff38da8968dde
#
_cell.length_a   1.000
_cell.length_b   1.000
_cell.length_c   1.000
_cell.angle_alpha   90.00
_cell.angle_beta   90.00
_cell.angle_gamma   90.00
#
_symmetry.space_group_name_H-M   'P 1'
#
loop_
_entity.id
_entity.type
_entity.pdbx_description
1 polymer ?
#
loop_
_entity_poly.entity_id
_entity_poly.type
_entity_poly.pdbx_seq_one_letter_code
_entity_poly.pdbx_strand_id
1 'polypeptide(L)'
;MFNYSLPRDTALINTYMGYYIAHKMNIPAPQFKFAELYINDKYQGLYLETQHIDENFLRMNLTMPVNIYKGTPSRTDKPFNQDSDLFNNPFLWEKSAIFNARDPSNYFDLKRFLTLVRLSVNSNEKMDELEQVADIKKWANFSAYETIMQSWHNYEKNNMYLISDPWIGEVYPIAYDTIFNDTKPYIEISEPINMDNAAHALTELYSNNSKFLYEKYKILDNLVKSKFYDDIEKEARRIYSLIKESWENDPSHIQFALSNEFNRDLIFNKGMNQEVNRLIKRINFI
;
A
#
# COMPACT_ATOMS: atom_id res chain seq x y z
N MET A 1 14.31 -0.77 12.61
CA MET A 1 13.20 -1.11 13.54
C MET A 1 12.16 -1.89 12.76
N PHE A 2 11.45 -2.83 13.42
CA PHE A 2 10.38 -3.61 12.80
C PHE A 2 9.13 -3.53 13.67
N ASN A 3 7.98 -3.55 13.00
CA ASN A 3 6.68 -3.66 13.62
C ASN A 3 6.18 -5.10 13.50
N TYR A 4 5.59 -5.61 14.58
CA TYR A 4 4.91 -6.90 14.58
C TYR A 4 3.42 -6.65 14.64
N SER A 5 2.71 -7.08 13.62
CA SER A 5 1.26 -6.94 13.54
C SER A 5 0.60 -8.30 13.38
N LEU A 6 -0.56 -8.46 14.01
CA LEU A 6 -1.44 -9.57 13.70
C LEU A 6 -2.13 -9.24 12.37
N PRO A 7 -1.97 -10.07 11.34
CA PRO A 7 -2.74 -9.92 10.12
C PRO A 7 -4.24 -10.00 10.42
N ARG A 8 -5.03 -9.18 9.73
CA ARG A 8 -6.47 -9.04 10.00
C ARG A 8 -7.35 -9.98 9.18
N ASP A 9 -6.78 -10.60 8.15
CA ASP A 9 -7.48 -11.56 7.31
C ASP A 9 -7.37 -12.99 7.88
N THR A 10 -8.35 -13.82 7.58
CA THR A 10 -8.42 -15.20 8.08
C THR A 10 -7.26 -16.07 7.61
N ALA A 11 -6.67 -15.77 6.47
CA ALA A 11 -5.53 -16.50 5.91
C ALA A 11 -4.18 -15.87 6.25
N LEU A 12 -4.15 -14.72 6.93
CA LEU A 12 -2.97 -13.94 7.33
C LEU A 12 -2.08 -13.46 6.18
N ILE A 13 -2.53 -13.52 4.93
CA ILE A 13 -1.68 -13.28 3.76
C ILE A 13 -1.92 -11.96 3.04
N ASN A 14 -3.00 -11.24 3.34
CA ASN A 14 -3.37 -10.02 2.60
C ASN A 14 -2.26 -8.97 2.58
N THR A 15 -1.80 -8.56 3.75
CA THR A 15 -0.73 -7.57 3.86
C THR A 15 0.59 -8.10 3.28
N TYR A 16 0.89 -9.39 3.51
CA TYR A 16 2.05 -10.04 2.91
C TYR A 16 2.01 -9.94 1.39
N MET A 17 0.90 -10.36 0.78
CA MET A 17 0.75 -10.34 -0.67
C MET A 17 0.76 -8.92 -1.25
N GLY A 18 0.22 -7.95 -0.50
CA GLY A 18 0.29 -6.56 -0.89
C GLY A 18 1.72 -6.07 -1.04
N TYR A 19 2.58 -6.29 -0.07
CA TYR A 19 3.99 -5.92 -0.17
C TYR A 19 4.74 -6.75 -1.22
N TYR A 20 4.43 -8.03 -1.36
CA TYR A 20 5.00 -8.87 -2.42
C TYR A 20 4.70 -8.30 -3.81
N ILE A 21 3.45 -7.95 -4.08
CA ILE A 21 3.02 -7.35 -5.35
C ILE A 21 3.69 -5.99 -5.57
N ALA A 22 3.76 -5.14 -4.55
CA ALA A 22 4.44 -3.86 -4.64
C ALA A 22 5.91 -4.02 -5.05
N HIS A 23 6.65 -4.94 -4.42
CA HIS A 23 8.04 -5.24 -4.79
C HIS A 23 8.16 -5.77 -6.21
N LYS A 24 7.26 -6.66 -6.64
CA LYS A 24 7.24 -7.18 -8.01
C LYS A 24 6.94 -6.11 -9.07
N MET A 25 6.20 -5.09 -8.69
CA MET A 25 5.91 -3.93 -9.52
C MET A 25 6.96 -2.81 -9.39
N ASN A 26 8.06 -3.04 -8.67
CA ASN A 26 9.10 -2.04 -8.38
C ASN A 26 8.56 -0.78 -7.71
N ILE A 27 7.55 -0.93 -6.84
CA ILE A 27 7.05 0.13 -5.99
C ILE A 27 7.77 0.05 -4.65
N PRO A 28 8.30 1.16 -4.12
CA PRO A 28 8.88 1.17 -2.78
C PRO A 28 7.89 0.62 -1.75
N ALA A 29 8.33 -0.36 -0.97
CA ALA A 29 7.53 -1.00 0.06
C ALA A 29 8.43 -1.54 1.18
N PRO A 30 7.93 -1.68 2.43
CA PRO A 30 8.68 -2.27 3.52
C PRO A 30 9.17 -3.68 3.21
N GLN A 31 10.29 -4.07 3.81
CA GLN A 31 10.65 -5.48 3.94
C GLN A 31 9.70 -6.16 4.93
N PHE A 32 9.36 -7.41 4.68
CA PHE A 32 8.34 -8.13 5.46
C PHE A 32 8.63 -9.62 5.49
N LYS A 33 8.22 -10.25 6.57
CA LYS A 33 8.23 -11.73 6.72
C LYS A 33 7.28 -12.13 7.84
N PHE A 34 6.88 -13.40 7.86
CA PHE A 34 6.22 -13.97 9.03
C PHE A 34 7.24 -14.27 10.13
N ALA A 35 6.82 -14.10 11.37
CA ALA A 35 7.60 -14.37 12.56
C ALA A 35 6.73 -15.02 13.65
N GLU A 36 7.24 -16.07 14.28
CA GLU A 36 6.67 -16.63 15.48
C GLU A 36 7.12 -15.81 16.68
N LEU A 37 6.18 -15.39 17.50
CA LEU A 37 6.47 -14.63 18.72
C LEU A 37 6.46 -15.55 19.93
N TYR A 38 7.54 -15.50 20.69
CA TYR A 38 7.66 -16.17 21.99
C TYR A 38 7.93 -15.15 23.10
N ILE A 39 7.19 -15.24 24.21
CA ILE A 39 7.41 -14.44 25.41
C ILE A 39 7.58 -15.39 26.58
N ASN A 40 8.74 -15.36 27.25
CA ASN A 40 9.09 -16.29 28.33
C ASN A 40 8.89 -17.76 27.92
N ASP A 41 9.42 -18.12 26.76
CA ASP A 41 9.34 -19.45 26.12
C ASP A 41 7.91 -19.94 25.81
N LYS A 42 6.92 -19.05 25.86
CA LYS A 42 5.55 -19.36 25.47
C LYS A 42 5.24 -18.75 24.12
N TYR A 43 4.77 -19.59 23.20
CA TYR A 43 4.31 -19.17 21.89
C TYR A 43 3.11 -18.24 22.02
N GLN A 44 3.18 -17.07 21.38
CA GLN A 44 2.15 -16.03 21.40
C GLN A 44 1.37 -15.93 20.08
N GLY A 45 1.84 -16.63 19.05
CA GLY A 45 1.19 -16.63 17.75
C GLY A 45 2.08 -16.21 16.59
N LEU A 46 1.49 -16.21 15.42
CA LEU A 46 2.12 -15.84 14.17
C LEU A 46 1.87 -14.36 13.85
N TYR A 47 2.94 -13.62 13.65
CA TYR A 47 2.91 -12.18 13.35
C TYR A 47 3.53 -11.90 11.99
N LEU A 48 3.07 -10.84 11.35
CA LEU A 48 3.79 -10.23 10.24
C LEU A 48 4.78 -9.20 10.79
N GLU A 49 6.06 -9.49 10.62
CA GLU A 49 7.14 -8.54 10.87
C GLU A 49 7.26 -7.63 9.64
N THR A 50 7.08 -6.33 9.85
CA THR A 50 7.16 -5.33 8.79
C THR A 50 8.20 -4.27 9.14
N GLN A 51 9.07 -3.95 8.21
CA GLN A 51 10.07 -2.90 8.36
C GLN A 51 9.40 -1.55 8.62
N HIS A 52 9.94 -0.81 9.59
CA HIS A 52 9.53 0.58 9.81
C HIS A 52 10.04 1.47 8.66
N ILE A 53 9.20 2.39 8.18
CA ILE A 53 9.56 3.34 7.11
C ILE A 53 10.28 4.54 7.75
N ASP A 54 11.61 4.46 7.80
CA ASP A 54 12.53 5.45 8.37
C ASP A 54 13.85 5.49 7.55
N GLU A 55 14.92 6.09 8.07
CA GLU A 55 16.23 6.10 7.41
C GLU A 55 16.79 4.69 7.15
N ASN A 56 16.43 3.68 7.95
CA ASN A 56 16.88 2.31 7.71
C ASN A 56 16.15 1.69 6.51
N PHE A 57 14.90 2.09 6.27
CA PHE A 57 14.20 1.72 5.05
C PHE A 57 14.97 2.18 3.80
N LEU A 58 15.46 3.42 3.79
CA LEU A 58 16.26 3.94 2.68
C LEU A 58 17.56 3.15 2.50
N ARG A 59 18.28 2.90 3.59
CA ARG A 59 19.55 2.14 3.54
C ARG A 59 19.36 0.72 3.01
N MET A 60 18.32 0.03 3.45
CA MET A 60 18.05 -1.36 3.03
C MET A 60 17.60 -1.43 1.56
N ASN A 61 16.98 -0.37 1.03
CA ASN A 61 16.60 -0.27 -0.37
C ASN A 61 17.70 0.37 -1.24
N LEU A 62 18.92 0.55 -0.71
CA LEU A 62 20.07 1.16 -1.38
C LEU A 62 19.75 2.57 -1.93
N THR A 63 18.88 3.28 -1.26
CA THR A 63 18.42 4.61 -1.66
C THR A 63 19.30 5.68 -1.00
N MET A 64 19.63 6.72 -1.73
CA MET A 64 20.30 7.91 -1.19
C MET A 64 19.43 8.57 -0.12
N PRO A 65 20.01 9.32 0.83
CA PRO A 65 19.22 10.08 1.79
C PRO A 65 18.20 10.99 1.11
N VAL A 66 16.94 10.89 1.52
CA VAL A 66 15.80 11.68 1.01
C VAL A 66 14.87 12.05 2.16
N ASN A 67 13.92 12.94 1.93
CA ASN A 67 12.81 13.09 2.88
C ASN A 67 11.77 11.99 2.63
N ILE A 68 11.31 11.36 3.72
CA ILE A 68 10.09 10.55 3.70
C ILE A 68 9.05 11.28 4.55
N TYR A 69 7.88 11.49 3.97
CA TYR A 69 6.73 12.11 4.62
C TYR A 69 5.67 11.05 4.92
N LYS A 70 5.18 11.05 6.15
CA LYS A 70 4.03 10.25 6.58
C LYS A 70 2.83 11.17 6.78
N GLY A 71 1.77 10.92 6.04
CA GLY A 71 0.49 11.58 6.24
C GLY A 71 -0.26 10.92 7.39
N THR A 72 -0.57 11.71 8.41
CA THR A 72 -1.32 11.25 9.58
C THR A 72 -2.53 12.16 9.77
N PRO A 73 -3.75 11.62 9.84
CA PRO A 73 -4.92 12.45 10.09
C PRO A 73 -4.78 13.12 11.45
N SER A 74 -5.27 14.34 11.54
CA SER A 74 -5.39 15.02 12.83
C SER A 74 -6.10 14.12 13.84
N ARG A 75 -5.46 13.82 14.96
CA ARG A 75 -6.03 13.05 16.09
C ARG A 75 -7.10 13.83 16.85
N THR A 76 -7.65 14.89 16.28
CA THR A 76 -8.80 15.57 16.89
C THR A 76 -10.03 14.69 16.67
N ASP A 77 -10.76 14.43 17.74
CA ASP A 77 -11.95 13.58 17.87
C ASP A 77 -13.14 13.94 16.93
N LYS A 78 -12.88 14.68 15.89
CA LYS A 78 -13.88 15.03 14.87
C LYS A 78 -13.72 14.13 13.67
N PRO A 79 -14.78 13.41 13.29
CA PRO A 79 -14.74 12.54 12.12
C PRO A 79 -14.42 13.37 10.87
N PHE A 80 -13.41 12.95 10.14
CA PHE A 80 -13.08 13.28 8.77
C PHE A 80 -13.85 14.46 8.16
N ASN A 81 -13.44 15.68 8.46
CA ASN A 81 -13.92 16.89 7.80
C ASN A 81 -12.95 17.23 6.64
N GLN A 82 -13.28 18.25 5.84
CA GLN A 82 -12.46 18.71 4.72
C GLN A 82 -11.02 19.12 5.13
N ASP A 83 -10.82 19.49 6.39
CA ASP A 83 -9.51 19.88 6.94
C ASP A 83 -8.59 18.66 7.20
N SER A 84 -9.08 17.44 7.05
CA SER A 84 -8.33 16.19 7.21
C SER A 84 -7.74 15.64 5.90
N ASP A 85 -7.93 16.30 4.78
CA ASP A 85 -7.36 15.92 3.51
C ASP A 85 -5.85 16.22 3.47
N LEU A 86 -5.05 15.16 3.33
CA LEU A 86 -3.59 15.23 3.31
C LEU A 86 -3.06 16.12 2.19
N PHE A 87 -3.71 16.15 1.03
CA PHE A 87 -3.26 16.94 -0.11
C PHE A 87 -3.57 18.42 0.03
N ASN A 88 -4.49 18.79 0.89
CA ASN A 88 -4.86 20.18 1.16
C ASN A 88 -4.13 20.78 2.38
N ASN A 89 -3.61 19.93 3.27
CA ASN A 89 -3.06 20.38 4.54
C ASN A 89 -1.64 19.83 4.80
N PRO A 90 -0.58 20.62 4.54
CA PRO A 90 0.81 20.21 4.77
C PRO A 90 1.14 19.95 6.26
N PHE A 91 0.33 20.46 7.21
CA PHE A 91 0.52 20.23 8.64
C PHE A 91 0.10 18.83 9.11
N LEU A 92 -0.56 18.05 8.25
CA LEU A 92 -0.89 16.66 8.52
C LEU A 92 0.24 15.68 8.18
N TRP A 93 1.38 16.21 7.73
CA TRP A 93 2.52 15.40 7.34
C TRP A 93 3.67 15.54 8.33
N GLU A 94 4.25 14.41 8.69
CA GLU A 94 5.43 14.30 9.53
C GLU A 94 6.57 13.67 8.74
N LYS A 95 7.81 14.09 9.00
CA LYS A 95 8.97 13.42 8.43
C LYS A 95 9.30 12.16 9.20
N SER A 96 9.33 11.02 8.52
CA SER A 96 9.82 9.75 9.04
C SER A 96 11.27 9.45 8.64
N ALA A 97 11.78 10.13 7.59
CA ALA A 97 13.21 10.22 7.28
C ALA A 97 13.55 11.65 6.85
N ILE A 98 14.77 12.10 7.15
CA ILE A 98 15.19 13.49 6.98
C ILE A 98 16.42 13.55 6.06
N PHE A 99 16.26 14.20 4.91
CA PHE A 99 17.37 14.45 3.98
C PHE A 99 18.44 15.34 4.57
N ASN A 100 18.03 16.44 5.20
CA ASN A 100 18.94 17.43 5.79
C ASN A 100 18.71 17.56 7.31
N ALA A 101 19.52 16.87 8.09
CA ALA A 101 19.43 16.91 9.54
C ALA A 101 19.72 18.30 10.15
N ARG A 102 20.35 19.23 9.40
CA ARG A 102 20.60 20.62 9.85
C ARG A 102 19.36 21.50 9.72
N ASP A 103 18.39 21.10 8.91
CA ASP A 103 17.13 21.81 8.70
C ASP A 103 15.95 20.84 8.66
N PRO A 104 15.66 20.19 9.81
CA PRO A 104 14.61 19.16 9.87
C PRO A 104 13.20 19.73 9.68
N SER A 105 13.01 21.02 9.95
CA SER A 105 11.73 21.71 9.84
C SER A 105 11.42 22.23 8.42
N ASN A 106 12.30 22.01 7.46
CA ASN A 106 12.10 22.41 6.09
C ASN A 106 11.14 21.43 5.36
N TYR A 107 9.96 21.91 5.03
CA TYR A 107 8.92 21.21 4.29
C TYR A 107 8.68 21.85 2.91
N PHE A 108 9.65 22.56 2.38
CA PHE A 108 9.48 23.32 1.12
C PHE A 108 9.10 22.41 -0.05
N ASP A 109 9.78 21.28 -0.19
CA ASP A 109 9.55 20.26 -1.22
C ASP A 109 8.11 19.70 -1.17
N LEU A 110 7.66 19.28 0.00
CA LEU A 110 6.28 18.81 0.20
C LEU A 110 5.26 19.91 -0.09
N LYS A 111 5.46 21.12 0.45
CA LYS A 111 4.55 22.25 0.24
C LYS A 111 4.45 22.62 -1.24
N ARG A 112 5.59 22.60 -1.96
CA ARG A 112 5.62 22.84 -3.40
C ARG A 112 4.79 21.79 -4.13
N PHE A 113 5.00 20.51 -3.84
CA PHE A 113 4.26 19.41 -4.45
C PHE A 113 2.75 19.54 -4.21
N LEU A 114 2.31 19.68 -2.95
CA LEU A 114 0.90 19.84 -2.60
C LEU A 114 0.27 21.07 -3.26
N THR A 115 1.02 22.17 -3.37
CA THR A 115 0.56 23.39 -4.05
C THR A 115 0.37 23.14 -5.54
N LEU A 116 1.29 22.44 -6.19
CA LEU A 116 1.17 22.08 -7.61
C LEU A 116 -0.05 21.17 -7.84
N VAL A 117 -0.27 20.14 -7.03
CA VAL A 117 -1.47 19.30 -7.13
C VAL A 117 -2.74 20.15 -7.12
N ARG A 118 -2.87 21.05 -6.16
CA ARG A 118 -4.04 21.92 -6.06
C ARG A 118 -4.22 22.89 -7.24
N LEU A 119 -3.14 23.48 -7.71
CA LEU A 119 -3.19 24.49 -8.79
C LEU A 119 -3.42 23.83 -10.17
N SER A 120 -2.98 22.61 -10.34
CA SER A 120 -3.08 21.86 -11.61
C SER A 120 -4.53 21.51 -11.99
N VAL A 121 -5.45 21.52 -11.02
CA VAL A 121 -6.88 21.29 -11.28
C VAL A 121 -7.43 22.27 -12.35
N ASN A 122 -6.92 23.51 -12.37
CA ASN A 122 -7.44 24.58 -13.23
C ASN A 122 -6.38 25.20 -14.15
N SER A 123 -5.20 24.60 -14.29
CA SER A 123 -4.10 25.18 -15.07
C SER A 123 -3.23 24.11 -15.73
N ASN A 124 -3.23 24.10 -17.05
CA ASN A 124 -2.36 23.19 -17.84
C ASN A 124 -0.88 23.49 -17.60
N GLU A 125 -0.49 24.77 -17.44
CA GLU A 125 0.90 25.14 -17.12
C GLU A 125 1.34 24.52 -15.78
N LYS A 126 0.46 24.55 -14.77
CA LYS A 126 0.77 23.93 -13.47
C LYS A 126 0.72 22.40 -13.52
N MET A 127 -0.05 21.85 -14.43
CA MET A 127 -0.01 20.40 -14.71
C MET A 127 1.35 20.00 -15.29
N ASP A 128 1.88 20.77 -16.25
CA ASP A 128 3.22 20.51 -16.80
C ASP A 128 4.33 20.62 -15.74
N GLU A 129 4.23 21.58 -14.82
CA GLU A 129 5.14 21.70 -13.67
C GLU A 129 4.97 20.51 -12.70
N LEU A 130 3.75 20.07 -12.47
CA LEU A 130 3.45 18.92 -11.61
C LEU A 130 4.04 17.63 -12.19
N GLU A 131 3.90 17.40 -13.50
CA GLU A 131 4.46 16.23 -14.19
C GLU A 131 6.00 16.13 -14.05
N GLN A 132 6.70 17.24 -13.86
CA GLN A 132 8.14 17.27 -13.59
C GLN A 132 8.49 16.87 -12.15
N VAL A 133 7.56 17.02 -11.22
CA VAL A 133 7.77 16.71 -9.79
C VAL A 133 7.12 15.38 -9.41
N ALA A 134 6.05 15.01 -10.10
CA ALA A 134 5.30 13.77 -9.89
C ALA A 134 5.26 12.98 -11.19
N ASP A 135 6.28 12.16 -11.44
CA ASP A 135 6.41 11.39 -12.68
C ASP A 135 5.16 10.54 -12.96
N ILE A 136 4.56 10.77 -14.10
CA ILE A 136 3.31 10.11 -14.52
C ILE A 136 3.45 8.59 -14.48
N LYS A 137 4.59 8.01 -14.86
CA LYS A 137 4.76 6.55 -14.93
C LYS A 137 4.83 5.94 -13.55
N LYS A 138 5.53 6.61 -12.61
CA LYS A 138 5.60 6.14 -11.21
C LYS A 138 4.21 6.16 -10.55
N TRP A 139 3.46 7.25 -10.77
CA TRP A 139 2.12 7.38 -10.22
C TRP A 139 1.10 6.47 -10.93
N ALA A 140 1.23 6.26 -12.23
CA ALA A 140 0.42 5.28 -12.97
C ALA A 140 0.69 3.85 -12.50
N ASN A 141 1.96 3.52 -12.23
CA ASN A 141 2.34 2.22 -11.67
C ASN A 141 1.74 2.00 -10.27
N PHE A 142 1.80 3.02 -9.42
CA PHE A 142 1.16 2.97 -8.11
C PHE A 142 -0.36 2.85 -8.21
N SER A 143 -1.00 3.60 -9.09
CA SER A 143 -2.45 3.49 -9.33
C SER A 143 -2.86 2.13 -9.91
N ALA A 144 -2.03 1.52 -10.78
CA ALA A 144 -2.25 0.14 -11.24
C ALA A 144 -2.17 -0.86 -10.08
N TYR A 145 -1.20 -0.69 -9.19
CA TYR A 145 -1.09 -1.46 -7.96
C TYR A 145 -2.33 -1.30 -7.06
N GLU A 146 -2.79 -0.07 -6.80
CA GLU A 146 -4.01 0.18 -6.02
C GLU A 146 -5.25 -0.46 -6.66
N THR A 147 -5.31 -0.45 -8.00
CA THR A 147 -6.38 -1.11 -8.76
C THR A 147 -6.39 -2.61 -8.52
N ILE A 148 -5.22 -3.27 -8.50
CA ILE A 148 -5.10 -4.71 -8.23
C ILE A 148 -5.46 -5.00 -6.77
N MET A 149 -4.90 -4.23 -5.85
CA MET A 149 -5.04 -4.43 -4.42
C MET A 149 -6.41 -4.03 -3.88
N GLN A 150 -7.11 -3.11 -4.53
CA GLN A 150 -8.30 -2.47 -3.99
C GLN A 150 -8.06 -1.92 -2.56
N SER A 151 -6.87 -1.39 -2.32
CA SER A 151 -6.47 -0.91 -1.02
C SER A 151 -7.15 0.42 -0.69
N TRP A 152 -7.74 0.49 0.50
CA TRP A 152 -8.43 1.69 0.99
C TRP A 152 -7.65 2.41 2.09
N HIS A 153 -6.67 1.73 2.67
CA HIS A 153 -5.96 2.25 3.84
C HIS A 153 -4.92 3.31 3.48
N ASN A 154 -4.51 3.35 2.23
CA ASN A 154 -3.53 4.28 1.70
C ASN A 154 -4.22 5.35 0.85
N TYR A 155 -5.11 6.13 1.44
CA TYR A 155 -5.84 7.15 0.71
C TYR A 155 -5.71 8.55 1.34
N GLU A 156 -6.28 9.57 0.72
CA GLU A 156 -6.13 10.99 1.02
C GLU A 156 -6.21 11.42 2.49
N LYS A 157 -6.71 10.57 3.37
CA LYS A 157 -6.96 10.90 4.78
C LYS A 157 -6.10 10.13 5.76
N ASN A 158 -5.37 9.09 5.34
CA ASN A 158 -4.65 8.23 6.26
C ASN A 158 -3.55 7.41 5.61
N ASN A 159 -2.52 7.07 6.39
CA ASN A 159 -1.49 6.07 6.10
C ASN A 159 -0.70 6.26 4.80
N MET A 160 -0.72 7.46 4.21
CA MET A 160 0.05 7.73 3.01
C MET A 160 1.50 8.04 3.35
N TYR A 161 2.43 7.41 2.63
CA TYR A 161 3.85 7.74 2.68
C TYR A 161 4.31 8.24 1.31
N LEU A 162 5.08 9.33 1.32
CA LEU A 162 5.68 9.93 0.15
C LEU A 162 7.20 10.02 0.31
N ILE A 163 7.93 9.63 -0.70
CA ILE A 163 9.34 9.96 -0.86
C ILE A 163 9.42 11.28 -1.62
N SER A 164 10.15 12.24 -1.07
CA SER A 164 10.59 13.43 -1.80
C SER A 164 12.07 13.31 -2.05
N ASP A 165 12.41 13.00 -3.29
CA ASP A 165 13.77 12.70 -3.74
C ASP A 165 14.40 13.93 -4.39
N PRO A 166 15.30 14.65 -3.69
CA PRO A 166 15.94 15.85 -4.22
C PRO A 166 16.98 15.56 -5.32
N TRP A 167 17.42 14.30 -5.45
CA TRP A 167 18.44 13.91 -6.43
C TRP A 167 17.87 13.84 -7.84
N ILE A 168 16.60 13.50 -7.96
CA ILE A 168 15.87 13.44 -9.23
C ILE A 168 14.76 14.50 -9.31
N GLY A 169 14.49 15.22 -8.23
CA GLY A 169 13.48 16.27 -8.17
C GLY A 169 12.03 15.77 -8.11
N GLU A 170 11.80 14.53 -7.68
CA GLU A 170 10.49 13.89 -7.76
C GLU A 170 9.90 13.54 -6.40
N VAL A 171 8.57 13.51 -6.35
CA VAL A 171 7.76 12.99 -5.23
C VAL A 171 6.96 11.78 -5.71
N TYR A 172 7.08 10.67 -4.98
CA TYR A 172 6.39 9.42 -5.33
C TYR A 172 6.01 8.62 -4.08
N PRO A 173 4.97 7.75 -4.18
CA PRO A 173 4.41 7.06 -3.03
C PRO A 173 5.21 5.80 -2.65
N ILE A 174 5.02 5.38 -1.38
CA ILE A 174 5.42 4.08 -0.85
C ILE A 174 4.15 3.26 -0.62
N ALA A 175 4.15 2.00 -1.03
CA ALA A 175 3.08 1.08 -0.68
C ALA A 175 3.18 0.72 0.81
N TYR A 176 2.14 1.08 1.57
CA TYR A 176 2.08 0.85 3.01
C TYR A 176 0.64 0.56 3.44
N ASP A 177 0.49 -0.23 4.51
CA ASP A 177 -0.80 -0.64 5.09
C ASP A 177 -1.79 -1.18 4.04
N THR A 178 -1.27 -2.02 3.17
CA THR A 178 -2.00 -2.59 2.05
C THR A 178 -2.89 -3.71 2.55
N ILE A 179 -4.10 -3.36 2.93
CA ILE A 179 -5.12 -4.33 3.35
C ILE A 179 -6.12 -4.47 2.22
N PHE A 180 -6.35 -5.71 1.79
CA PHE A 180 -7.49 -6.01 0.94
C PHE A 180 -8.77 -5.59 1.66
N ASN A 181 -9.67 -4.95 0.93
CA ASN A 181 -10.90 -4.43 1.49
C ASN A 181 -11.87 -5.55 1.92
N ASP A 182 -11.72 -6.01 3.16
CA ASP A 182 -12.65 -6.96 3.77
C ASP A 182 -14.00 -6.34 4.16
N THR A 183 -14.08 -5.01 4.23
CA THR A 183 -15.21 -4.32 4.87
C THR A 183 -16.27 -3.79 3.91
N LYS A 184 -15.98 -3.78 2.60
CA LYS A 184 -16.99 -3.42 1.59
C LYS A 184 -17.05 -4.49 0.50
N PRO A 185 -17.99 -5.41 0.60
CA PRO A 185 -18.09 -6.54 -0.33
C PRO A 185 -18.53 -6.18 -1.75
N TYR A 186 -18.69 -4.91 -2.11
CA TYR A 186 -19.54 -4.54 -3.24
C TYR A 186 -19.02 -3.46 -4.17
N ILE A 187 -17.74 -3.52 -4.46
CA ILE A 187 -17.38 -3.06 -5.78
C ILE A 187 -17.28 -4.33 -6.60
N GLU A 188 -18.29 -4.65 -7.37
CA GLU A 188 -18.24 -5.81 -8.25
C GLU A 188 -16.98 -5.72 -9.09
N ILE A 189 -16.23 -6.81 -9.17
CA ILE A 189 -14.99 -6.93 -9.93
C ILE A 189 -15.21 -6.49 -11.39
N SER A 190 -16.46 -6.54 -11.86
CA SER A 190 -16.92 -6.25 -13.21
C SER A 190 -17.22 -4.77 -13.51
N GLU A 191 -17.12 -3.85 -12.53
CA GLU A 191 -17.44 -2.45 -12.83
C GLU A 191 -16.20 -1.67 -13.30
N PRO A 192 -16.16 -1.20 -14.57
CA PRO A 192 -15.06 -0.40 -15.11
C PRO A 192 -14.72 0.85 -14.27
N ILE A 193 -15.74 1.48 -13.69
CA ILE A 193 -15.64 2.68 -12.83
C ILE A 193 -14.64 2.48 -11.67
N ASN A 194 -14.46 1.23 -11.20
CA ASN A 194 -13.57 0.95 -10.09
C ASN A 194 -12.10 0.86 -10.45
N MET A 195 -11.79 0.76 -11.74
CA MET A 195 -10.41 0.73 -12.21
C MET A 195 -9.76 2.11 -12.21
N ASP A 196 -10.56 3.15 -12.37
CA ASP A 196 -10.11 4.55 -12.41
C ASP A 196 -10.51 5.31 -11.14
N ASN A 197 -11.04 4.61 -10.15
CA ASN A 197 -11.37 5.22 -8.88
C ASN A 197 -10.09 5.72 -8.20
N ALA A 198 -10.05 7.02 -7.94
CA ALA A 198 -8.89 7.67 -7.38
C ALA A 198 -8.94 7.59 -5.85
N ALA A 199 -7.87 7.06 -5.25
CA ALA A 199 -7.76 6.98 -3.81
C ALA A 199 -7.38 8.33 -3.18
N HIS A 200 -6.84 9.26 -3.96
CA HIS A 200 -6.37 10.57 -3.47
C HIS A 200 -6.36 11.61 -4.59
N ALA A 201 -6.26 12.89 -4.20
CA ALA A 201 -6.40 14.05 -5.09
C ALA A 201 -5.48 14.00 -6.33
N LEU A 202 -4.26 13.49 -6.23
CA LEU A 202 -3.35 13.40 -7.38
C LEU A 202 -3.81 12.34 -8.38
N THR A 203 -4.23 11.15 -7.93
CA THR A 203 -4.74 10.13 -8.84
C THR A 203 -6.09 10.53 -9.44
N GLU A 204 -6.91 11.28 -8.72
CA GLU A 204 -8.11 11.90 -9.26
C GLU A 204 -7.78 12.91 -10.38
N LEU A 205 -6.81 13.79 -10.14
CA LEU A 205 -6.33 14.74 -11.12
C LEU A 205 -5.77 14.02 -12.36
N TYR A 206 -4.94 13.00 -12.15
CA TYR A 206 -4.34 12.22 -13.22
C TYR A 206 -5.31 11.29 -13.94
N SER A 207 -6.44 10.90 -13.35
CA SER A 207 -7.47 10.10 -14.02
C SER A 207 -8.10 10.81 -15.22
N ASN A 208 -7.96 12.13 -15.30
CA ASN A 208 -8.35 12.93 -16.47
C ASN A 208 -7.19 13.16 -17.46
N ASN A 209 -5.99 12.62 -17.20
CA ASN A 209 -4.82 12.78 -18.05
C ASN A 209 -4.65 11.54 -18.95
N SER A 210 -4.71 11.71 -20.26
CA SER A 210 -4.63 10.60 -21.23
C SER A 210 -3.28 9.87 -21.22
N LYS A 211 -2.18 10.56 -20.91
CA LYS A 211 -0.84 9.94 -20.76
C LYS A 211 -0.82 9.02 -19.53
N PHE A 212 -1.39 9.48 -18.42
CA PHE A 212 -1.48 8.69 -17.19
C PHE A 212 -2.32 7.43 -17.40
N LEU A 213 -3.50 7.56 -17.97
CA LEU A 213 -4.37 6.42 -18.27
C LEU A 213 -3.68 5.44 -19.22
N TYR A 214 -3.03 5.94 -20.26
CA TYR A 214 -2.27 5.09 -21.19
C TYR A 214 -1.20 4.28 -20.45
N GLU A 215 -0.35 4.91 -19.61
CA GLU A 215 0.70 4.20 -18.87
C GLU A 215 0.10 3.22 -17.85
N LYS A 216 -0.96 3.60 -17.15
CA LYS A 216 -1.66 2.72 -16.21
C LYS A 216 -2.19 1.46 -16.89
N TYR A 217 -2.97 1.62 -17.96
CA TYR A 217 -3.54 0.48 -18.67
C TYR A 217 -2.50 -0.37 -19.39
N LYS A 218 -1.44 0.23 -19.88
CA LYS A 218 -0.31 -0.50 -20.43
C LYS A 218 0.39 -1.38 -19.36
N ILE A 219 0.54 -0.90 -18.14
CA ILE A 219 1.09 -1.68 -17.03
C ILE A 219 0.14 -2.85 -16.72
N LEU A 220 -1.15 -2.59 -16.57
CA LEU A 220 -2.15 -3.61 -16.29
C LEU A 220 -2.20 -4.68 -17.40
N ASP A 221 -2.20 -4.28 -18.67
CA ASP A 221 -2.15 -5.18 -19.83
C ASP A 221 -0.89 -6.07 -19.82
N ASN A 222 0.27 -5.48 -19.49
CA ASN A 222 1.52 -6.23 -19.38
C ASN A 222 1.47 -7.26 -18.24
N LEU A 223 0.88 -6.94 -17.11
CA LEU A 223 0.70 -7.87 -15.99
C LEU A 223 -0.19 -9.05 -16.39
N VAL A 224 -1.27 -8.79 -17.13
CA VAL A 224 -2.14 -9.85 -17.66
C VAL A 224 -1.39 -10.72 -18.67
N LYS A 225 -0.71 -10.12 -19.65
CA LYS A 225 0.05 -10.84 -20.69
C LYS A 225 1.21 -11.66 -20.14
N SER A 226 1.87 -11.17 -19.11
CA SER A 226 2.95 -11.91 -18.42
C SER A 226 2.44 -13.02 -17.51
N LYS A 227 1.14 -13.17 -17.36
CA LYS A 227 0.51 -14.10 -16.42
C LYS A 227 0.97 -13.88 -14.98
N PHE A 228 1.05 -12.61 -14.58
CA PHE A 228 1.49 -12.24 -13.24
C PHE A 228 0.68 -12.91 -12.12
N TYR A 229 -0.56 -13.31 -12.41
CA TYR A 229 -1.38 -14.09 -11.48
C TYR A 229 -0.78 -15.47 -11.13
N ASP A 230 -0.02 -16.10 -12.04
CA ASP A 230 0.66 -17.38 -11.76
C ASP A 230 1.74 -17.19 -10.68
N ASP A 231 2.47 -16.06 -10.72
CA ASP A 231 3.46 -15.71 -9.70
C ASP A 231 2.79 -15.44 -8.34
N ILE A 232 1.64 -14.76 -8.34
CA ILE A 232 0.85 -14.50 -7.14
C ILE A 232 0.36 -15.80 -6.51
N GLU A 233 -0.22 -16.69 -7.31
CA GLU A 233 -0.71 -17.98 -6.84
C GLU A 233 0.42 -18.85 -6.28
N LYS A 234 1.54 -18.90 -7.00
CA LYS A 234 2.73 -19.65 -6.58
C LYS A 234 3.26 -19.15 -5.24
N GLU A 235 3.38 -17.85 -5.07
CA GLU A 235 3.85 -17.26 -3.82
C GLU A 235 2.86 -17.46 -2.68
N ALA A 236 1.57 -17.29 -2.91
CA ALA A 236 0.55 -17.54 -1.90
C ALA A 236 0.59 -19.01 -1.42
N ARG A 237 0.72 -19.96 -2.33
CA ARG A 237 0.88 -21.39 -1.98
C ARG A 237 2.16 -21.66 -1.21
N ARG A 238 3.27 -21.03 -1.61
CA ARG A 238 4.56 -21.14 -0.90
C ARG A 238 4.43 -20.66 0.55
N ILE A 239 3.84 -19.49 0.74
CA ILE A 239 3.64 -18.91 2.07
C ILE A 239 2.68 -19.74 2.90
N TYR A 240 1.58 -20.21 2.29
CA TYR A 240 0.67 -21.15 2.95
C TYR A 240 1.41 -22.35 3.54
N SER A 241 2.23 -23.01 2.72
CA SER A 241 2.99 -24.19 3.18
C SER A 241 3.98 -23.86 4.28
N LEU A 242 4.54 -22.63 4.26
CA LEU A 242 5.50 -22.18 5.24
C LEU A 242 4.87 -21.89 6.61
N ILE A 243 3.69 -21.26 6.63
CA ILE A 243 3.07 -20.77 7.88
C ILE A 243 2.02 -21.72 8.45
N LYS A 244 1.64 -22.77 7.72
CA LYS A 244 0.52 -23.66 8.08
C LYS A 244 0.64 -24.18 9.51
N GLU A 245 1.77 -24.78 9.87
CA GLU A 245 1.98 -25.38 11.19
C GLU A 245 1.92 -24.32 12.32
N SER A 246 2.58 -23.18 12.11
CA SER A 246 2.56 -22.07 13.07
C SER A 246 1.16 -21.48 13.23
N TRP A 247 0.40 -21.38 12.12
CA TRP A 247 -0.97 -20.91 12.15
C TRP A 247 -1.91 -21.89 12.87
N GLU A 248 -1.77 -23.18 12.62
CA GLU A 248 -2.58 -24.23 13.29
C GLU A 248 -2.39 -24.24 14.81
N ASN A 249 -1.19 -23.88 15.26
CA ASN A 249 -0.84 -23.80 16.67
C ASN A 249 -1.00 -22.39 17.28
N ASP A 250 -1.44 -21.40 16.51
CA ASP A 250 -1.57 -20.01 16.96
C ASP A 250 -2.69 -19.89 18.02
N PRO A 251 -2.34 -19.47 19.28
CA PRO A 251 -3.30 -19.36 20.35
C PRO A 251 -4.40 -18.34 20.12
N SER A 252 -4.15 -17.30 19.32
CA SER A 252 -5.15 -16.29 18.99
C SER A 252 -6.21 -16.82 18.02
N HIS A 253 -5.81 -17.66 17.08
CA HIS A 253 -6.73 -18.32 16.14
C HIS A 253 -7.45 -19.54 16.75
N ILE A 254 -6.83 -20.20 17.72
CA ILE A 254 -7.47 -21.30 18.47
C ILE A 254 -8.74 -20.81 19.14
N GLN A 255 -8.72 -19.66 19.82
CA GLN A 255 -9.88 -19.12 20.50
C GLN A 255 -11.01 -18.80 19.52
N PHE A 256 -10.67 -18.25 18.35
CA PHE A 256 -11.67 -17.93 17.33
C PHE A 256 -12.30 -19.19 16.70
N ALA A 257 -11.48 -20.21 16.43
CA ALA A 257 -11.95 -21.48 15.86
C ALA A 257 -12.81 -22.30 16.84
N LEU A 258 -12.44 -22.33 18.13
CA LEU A 258 -13.19 -23.04 19.16
C LEU A 258 -14.58 -22.44 19.43
N SER A 259 -14.75 -21.14 19.23
CA SER A 259 -16.04 -20.48 19.42
C SER A 259 -17.09 -20.80 18.33
N ASN A 260 -16.66 -21.37 17.19
CA ASN A 260 -17.49 -21.53 16.00
C ASN A 260 -17.59 -22.96 15.42
N GLU A 261 -17.14 -24.00 16.10
CA GLU A 261 -17.14 -25.40 15.61
C GLU A 261 -16.47 -25.62 14.24
N PHE A 262 -15.56 -24.73 13.82
CA PHE A 262 -14.96 -24.79 12.49
C PHE A 262 -13.70 -25.67 12.44
N ASN A 263 -13.58 -26.46 11.37
CA ASN A 263 -12.35 -27.13 10.99
C ASN A 263 -11.31 -26.10 10.54
N ARG A 264 -10.17 -25.98 11.26
CA ARG A 264 -9.10 -25.02 11.01
C ARG A 264 -8.53 -25.09 9.60
N ASP A 265 -8.30 -26.30 9.12
CA ASP A 265 -7.81 -26.52 7.75
C ASP A 265 -8.77 -25.95 6.70
N LEU A 266 -10.07 -26.08 6.94
CA LEU A 266 -11.08 -25.55 6.04
C LEU A 266 -11.09 -24.01 6.05
N ILE A 267 -10.96 -23.40 7.22
CA ILE A 267 -10.93 -21.93 7.35
C ILE A 267 -9.69 -21.38 6.67
N PHE A 268 -8.51 -21.95 6.96
CA PHE A 268 -7.26 -21.50 6.38
C PHE A 268 -7.26 -21.69 4.86
N ASN A 269 -7.59 -22.90 4.37
CA ASN A 269 -7.65 -23.17 2.93
C ASN A 269 -8.71 -22.33 2.22
N LYS A 270 -9.86 -22.12 2.85
CA LYS A 270 -10.93 -21.29 2.29
C LYS A 270 -10.52 -19.82 2.25
N GLY A 271 -9.95 -19.31 3.34
CA GLY A 271 -9.46 -17.92 3.41
C GLY A 271 -8.38 -17.66 2.36
N MET A 272 -7.34 -18.50 2.32
CA MET A 272 -6.27 -18.37 1.35
C MET A 272 -6.78 -18.43 -0.10
N ASN A 273 -7.59 -19.44 -0.44
CA ASN A 273 -8.13 -19.58 -1.78
C ASN A 273 -9.05 -18.40 -2.15
N GLN A 274 -9.79 -17.86 -1.18
CA GLN A 274 -10.65 -16.71 -1.42
C GLN A 274 -9.83 -15.46 -1.77
N GLU A 275 -8.77 -15.18 -1.01
CA GLU A 275 -7.93 -14.00 -1.25
C GLU A 275 -7.11 -14.14 -2.55
N VAL A 276 -6.48 -15.29 -2.77
CA VAL A 276 -5.76 -15.56 -4.03
C VAL A 276 -6.69 -15.47 -5.22
N ASN A 277 -7.88 -16.06 -5.14
CA ASN A 277 -8.86 -16.01 -6.23
C ASN A 277 -9.38 -14.59 -6.48
N ARG A 278 -9.50 -13.76 -5.46
CA ARG A 278 -9.84 -12.33 -5.63
C ARG A 278 -8.79 -11.60 -6.43
N LEU A 279 -7.50 -11.77 -6.07
CA LEU A 279 -6.38 -11.19 -6.80
C LEU A 279 -6.35 -11.65 -8.25
N ILE A 280 -6.42 -12.97 -8.47
CA ILE A 280 -6.42 -13.55 -9.81
C ILE A 280 -7.60 -13.05 -10.64
N LYS A 281 -8.81 -13.05 -10.08
CA LYS A 281 -9.99 -12.53 -10.79
C LYS A 281 -9.83 -11.06 -11.13
N ARG A 282 -9.26 -10.26 -10.23
CA ARG A 282 -9.05 -8.85 -10.51
C ARG A 282 -8.05 -8.62 -11.63
N ILE A 283 -6.93 -9.33 -11.63
CA ILE A 283 -5.92 -9.25 -12.69
C ILE A 283 -6.49 -9.76 -14.03
N ASN A 284 -7.25 -10.85 -14.03
CA ASN A 284 -7.86 -11.39 -15.25
C ASN A 284 -9.03 -10.55 -15.78
N PHE A 285 -9.64 -9.72 -14.94
CA PHE A 285 -10.71 -8.81 -15.35
C PHE A 285 -10.15 -7.59 -16.11
N ILE A 286 -8.95 -7.14 -15.76
CA ILE A 286 -8.24 -6.05 -16.40
C ILE A 286 -7.77 -6.46 -17.80
#